data_81a612db5f7583794da11c61b00e34cd
#
_entry.id   81a612db5f7583794da11c61b00e34cd
#
_cell.length_a   1.000
_cell.length_b   1.000
_cell.length_c   1.000
_cell.angle_alpha   90.00
_cell.angle_beta   90.00
_cell.angle_gamma   90.00
#
_symmetry.space_group_name_H-M   'P 1'
#
loop_
_entity.id
_entity.type
_entity.pdbx_description
1 polymer ?
#
loop_
_entity_poly.entity_id
_entity_poly.type
_entity_poly.pdbx_seq_one_letter_code
_entity_poly.pdbx_strand_id
1 'polypeptide(L)'
;MIRLECTTGGHNKFYELYLIKNNGSVIAKAMYGAIGNAPQENIFYNGDNEQEAIAEMQKKQLEKQRKGYVLVGSNGKATPAPSEKKTMNSR
;
A
#
# COMPACT_ATOMS: atom_id res chain seq x y z
N MET A 1 -0.31 -7.50 1.46
CA MET A 1 -1.05 -6.28 1.78
C MET A 1 -0.16 -5.34 2.58
N ILE A 2 -0.19 -4.07 2.26
CA ILE A 2 0.58 -3.04 2.97
C ILE A 2 -0.43 -2.12 3.64
N ARG A 3 -0.26 -1.88 4.93
CA ARG A 3 -1.18 -1.01 5.66
C ARG A 3 -0.45 0.20 6.22
N LEU A 4 -1.01 1.37 5.96
CA LEU A 4 -0.52 2.64 6.49
C LEU A 4 -1.63 3.27 7.31
N GLU A 5 -1.25 4.02 8.34
CA GLU A 5 -2.23 4.73 9.17
C GLU A 5 -1.76 6.14 9.44
N CYS A 6 -2.70 7.05 9.51
CA CYS A 6 -2.45 8.42 9.89
C CYS A 6 -3.33 8.73 11.10
N THR A 7 -2.69 8.83 12.26
CA THR A 7 -3.41 9.03 13.51
C THR A 7 -2.93 10.25 14.27
N THR A 8 -2.16 11.13 13.63
CA THR A 8 -1.68 12.35 14.26
C THR A 8 -2.55 13.53 13.89
N GLY A 9 -2.52 14.57 14.70
CA GLY A 9 -3.22 15.81 14.38
C GLY A 9 -4.72 15.68 14.27
N GLY A 10 -5.31 14.75 15.01
CA GLY A 10 -6.76 14.55 14.96
C GLY A 10 -7.22 13.65 13.84
N HIS A 11 -6.28 13.14 13.03
CA HIS A 11 -6.61 12.20 11.98
C HIS A 11 -6.78 10.80 12.55
N ASN A 12 -7.59 9.99 11.86
CA ASN A 12 -7.81 8.60 12.27
C ASN A 12 -8.15 7.82 11.01
N LYS A 13 -7.15 7.66 10.14
CA LYS A 13 -7.35 7.12 8.80
C LYS A 13 -6.42 5.98 8.52
N PHE A 14 -6.83 5.11 7.61
CA PHE A 14 -5.97 4.03 7.14
C PHE A 14 -5.94 4.00 5.62
N TYR A 15 -4.92 3.34 5.08
CA TYR A 15 -4.76 3.18 3.65
C TYR A 15 -4.07 1.82 3.44
N GLU A 16 -4.75 0.90 2.76
CA GLU A 16 -4.20 -0.44 2.52
C GLU A 16 -4.00 -0.63 1.03
N LEU A 17 -2.88 -1.23 0.68
CA LEU A 17 -2.53 -1.49 -0.71
C LEU A 17 -2.51 -2.99 -0.95
N TYR A 18 -3.15 -3.42 -2.03
CA TYR A 18 -3.30 -4.83 -2.38
C TYR A 18 -2.82 -5.06 -3.80
N LEU A 19 -2.14 -6.20 -3.99
CA LEU A 19 -1.79 -6.69 -5.31
C LEU A 19 -2.51 -8.01 -5.52
N ILE A 20 -3.33 -8.09 -6.55
CA ILE A 20 -4.13 -9.27 -6.84
C ILE A 20 -3.74 -9.79 -8.21
N LYS A 21 -3.39 -11.09 -8.27
CA LYS A 21 -3.05 -11.74 -9.53
C LYS A 21 -4.07 -12.81 -9.82
N ASN A 22 -4.53 -12.84 -11.07
CA ASN A 22 -5.57 -13.78 -11.46
C ASN A 22 -5.45 -14.10 -12.95
N ASN A 23 -4.94 -15.29 -13.25
CA ASN A 23 -4.85 -15.80 -14.63
C ASN A 23 -4.17 -14.82 -15.58
N GLY A 24 -3.01 -14.32 -15.19
CA GLY A 24 -2.26 -13.39 -16.04
C GLY A 24 -2.67 -11.95 -15.90
N SER A 25 -3.76 -11.67 -15.22
CA SER A 25 -4.15 -10.30 -14.92
C SER A 25 -3.60 -9.86 -13.59
N VAL A 26 -3.25 -8.60 -13.47
CA VAL A 26 -2.73 -8.02 -12.24
C VAL A 26 -3.52 -6.77 -11.92
N ILE A 27 -4.01 -6.68 -10.71
CA ILE A 27 -4.76 -5.53 -10.25
C ILE A 27 -4.09 -4.99 -9.00
N ALA A 28 -3.86 -3.68 -8.96
CA ALA A 28 -3.40 -3.01 -7.75
C ALA A 28 -4.49 -2.08 -7.27
N LYS A 29 -4.85 -2.19 -6.00
CA LYS A 29 -5.95 -1.41 -5.47
C LYS A 29 -5.65 -0.93 -4.06
N ALA A 30 -6.38 0.10 -3.65
CA ALA A 30 -6.30 0.64 -2.30
C ALA A 30 -7.65 0.52 -1.63
N MET A 31 -7.62 0.19 -0.34
CA MET A 31 -8.78 0.27 0.54
C MET A 31 -8.44 1.32 1.57
N TYR A 32 -9.30 2.29 1.80
CA TYR A 32 -8.96 3.42 2.65
C TYR A 32 -10.19 4.04 3.29
N GLY A 33 -9.97 4.82 4.31
CA GLY A 33 -11.04 5.53 4.98
C GLY A 33 -10.71 5.81 6.44
N ALA A 34 -11.74 6.11 7.20
CA ALA A 34 -11.59 6.29 8.64
C ALA A 34 -11.47 4.93 9.31
N ILE A 35 -10.60 4.84 10.31
CA ILE A 35 -10.43 3.59 11.03
C ILE A 35 -11.75 3.29 11.77
N GLY A 36 -12.21 2.06 11.60
CA GLY A 36 -13.47 1.64 12.22
C GLY A 36 -14.68 1.76 11.33
N ASN A 37 -14.55 2.42 10.18
CA ASN A 37 -15.65 2.56 9.26
C ASN A 37 -15.45 1.67 8.05
N ALA A 38 -16.50 1.49 7.26
CA ALA A 38 -16.41 0.71 6.04
C ALA A 38 -15.45 1.41 5.07
N PRO A 39 -14.53 0.66 4.46
CA PRO A 39 -13.54 1.28 3.58
C PRO A 39 -14.11 1.61 2.21
N GLN A 40 -13.45 2.55 1.56
CA GLN A 40 -13.66 2.81 0.14
C GLN A 40 -12.60 2.06 -0.64
N GLU A 41 -12.85 1.82 -1.90
CA GLU A 41 -11.95 1.05 -2.75
C GLU A 41 -11.58 1.87 -3.97
N ASN A 42 -10.32 1.81 -4.37
CA ASN A 42 -9.85 2.47 -5.57
C ASN A 42 -8.87 1.56 -6.30
N ILE A 43 -9.20 1.18 -7.53
CA ILE A 43 -8.30 0.38 -8.36
C ILE A 43 -7.47 1.36 -9.17
N PHE A 44 -6.14 1.32 -8.98
CA PHE A 44 -5.27 2.27 -9.67
C PHE A 44 -4.36 1.61 -10.70
N TYR A 45 -4.42 0.29 -10.83
CA TYR A 45 -3.73 -0.41 -11.91
C TYR A 45 -4.53 -1.65 -12.27
N ASN A 46 -4.69 -1.88 -13.56
CA ASN A 46 -5.37 -3.07 -14.05
C ASN A 46 -4.73 -3.43 -15.38
N GLY A 47 -3.94 -4.47 -15.38
CA GLY A 47 -3.21 -4.86 -16.58
C GLY A 47 -2.63 -6.24 -16.44
N ASP A 48 -1.48 -6.46 -17.07
CA ASP A 48 -0.85 -7.76 -17.05
C ASP A 48 0.62 -7.72 -16.66
N ASN A 49 1.11 -6.57 -16.20
CA ASN A 49 2.52 -6.41 -15.85
C ASN A 49 2.64 -6.21 -14.35
N GLU A 50 3.09 -7.26 -13.66
CA GLU A 50 3.18 -7.22 -12.20
C GLU A 50 4.17 -6.15 -11.73
N GLN A 51 5.26 -5.95 -12.46
CA GLN A 51 6.26 -4.97 -12.03
C GLN A 51 5.73 -3.56 -12.13
N GLU A 52 4.91 -3.28 -13.14
CA GLU A 52 4.25 -1.97 -13.21
C GLU A 52 3.28 -1.78 -12.07
N ALA A 53 2.53 -2.83 -11.72
CA ALA A 53 1.60 -2.73 -10.61
C ALA A 53 2.33 -2.45 -9.30
N ILE A 54 3.45 -3.13 -9.08
CA ILE A 54 4.25 -2.92 -7.88
C ILE A 54 4.82 -1.51 -7.84
N ALA A 55 5.27 -0.99 -8.99
CA ALA A 55 5.78 0.37 -9.04
C ALA A 55 4.70 1.39 -8.68
N GLU A 56 3.48 1.17 -9.15
CA GLU A 56 2.37 2.05 -8.80
C GLU A 56 2.04 1.96 -7.32
N MET A 57 2.12 0.76 -6.74
CA MET A 57 1.90 0.60 -5.30
C MET A 57 2.95 1.36 -4.51
N GLN A 58 4.21 1.29 -4.93
CA GLN A 58 5.28 2.00 -4.25
C GLN A 58 5.09 3.51 -4.33
N LYS A 59 4.63 4.00 -5.47
CA LYS A 59 4.34 5.43 -5.62
C LYS A 59 3.24 5.85 -4.65
N LYS A 60 2.19 5.05 -4.54
CA LYS A 60 1.10 5.36 -3.61
C LYS A 60 1.59 5.36 -2.18
N GLN A 61 2.41 4.38 -1.82
CA GLN A 61 2.95 4.30 -0.47
C GLN A 61 3.77 5.54 -0.12
N LEU A 62 4.67 5.94 -1.01
CA LEU A 62 5.50 7.11 -0.78
C LEU A 62 4.65 8.37 -0.69
N GLU A 63 3.66 8.49 -1.56
CA GLU A 63 2.78 9.63 -1.55
C GLU A 63 2.06 9.77 -0.21
N LYS A 64 1.56 8.66 0.32
CA LYS A 64 0.84 8.70 1.59
C LYS A 64 1.78 8.96 2.76
N GLN A 65 2.98 8.40 2.71
CA GLN A 65 3.96 8.66 3.76
C GLN A 65 4.33 10.15 3.81
N ARG A 66 4.40 10.80 2.66
CA ARG A 66 4.66 12.22 2.64
C ARG A 66 3.52 13.03 3.24
N LYS A 67 2.32 12.48 3.25
CA LYS A 67 1.16 13.16 3.82
C LYS A 67 0.97 12.85 5.30
N GLY A 68 1.88 12.09 5.89
CA GLY A 68 1.80 11.79 7.31
C GLY A 68 1.34 10.40 7.66
N TYR A 69 1.07 9.55 6.67
CA TYR A 69 0.75 8.16 6.95
C TYR A 69 2.02 7.42 7.32
N VAL A 70 1.90 6.46 8.22
CA VAL A 70 3.01 5.67 8.71
C VAL A 70 2.74 4.21 8.40
N LEU A 71 3.76 3.50 7.94
CA LEU A 71 3.64 2.08 7.65
C LEU A 71 3.48 1.33 8.96
N VAL A 72 2.38 0.60 9.12
CA VAL A 72 2.11 -0.13 10.35
C VAL A 72 2.07 -1.63 10.13
N GLY A 73 2.01 -2.10 8.88
CA GLY A 73 2.03 -3.53 8.62
C GLY A 73 2.29 -3.83 7.16
N SER A 74 2.99 -4.93 6.92
CA SER A 74 3.26 -5.40 5.58
C SER A 74 3.15 -6.91 5.64
N ASN A 75 2.23 -7.45 4.81
CA ASN A 75 1.91 -8.84 4.91
C ASN A 75 2.17 -9.52 3.60
N GLY A 76 2.77 -10.69 3.67
CA GLY A 76 3.07 -11.38 2.45
C GLY A 76 4.27 -10.80 1.81
N LYS A 77 4.60 -11.29 0.70
CA LYS A 77 5.61 -10.97 0.12
C LYS A 77 5.56 -9.92 -0.66
N ALA A 78 4.88 -9.34 -0.77
CA ALA A 78 4.90 -8.32 -1.58
C ALA A 78 6.03 -7.53 -1.48
N THR A 79 6.60 -7.29 -1.33
CA THR A 79 7.36 -6.37 -1.40
C THR A 79 8.44 -6.26 -1.21
N PRO A 80 8.76 -6.08 -1.48
CA PRO A 80 9.95 -6.04 -1.21
C PRO A 80 10.46 -5.04 -0.63
N ALA A 81 10.64 -4.81 -0.50
CA ALA A 81 11.08 -4.22 -0.01
C ALA A 81 11.76 -3.53 0.20
N PRO A 82 11.99 -3.28 -0.04
CA PRO A 82 12.66 -2.78 0.35
C PRO A 82 13.02 -2.50 1.02
N SER A 83 13.17 -2.69 0.97
CA SER A 83 13.44 -2.65 1.78
C SER A 83 13.70 -2.93 2.49
N GLU A 84 13.98 -3.32 2.31
CA GLU A 84 14.26 -3.57 3.05
C GLU A 84 14.64 -3.67 3.54
N LYS A 85 15.04 -3.68 3.26
CA LYS A 85 15.47 -3.64 3.82
C LYS A 85 15.64 -3.31 4.34
N LYS A 86 15.98 -3.21 4.05
CA LYS A 86 16.19 -2.82 4.68
C LYS A 86 16.17 -2.38 5.26
N THR A 87 16.53 -2.43 4.82
CA THR A 87 16.58 -1.95 5.53
C THR A 87 16.57 -1.61 6.05
N MET A 88 16.92 -1.61 5.62
CA MET A 88 17.02 -1.30 6.25
C MET A 88 17.06 -1.20 6.75
N ASN A 89 17.32 -1.26 6.29
CA ASN A 89 17.41 -1.14 6.96
C ASN A 89 17.50 -1.06 7.44
N SER A 90 17.82 -0.98 6.92
CA SER A 90 18.03 -0.86 7.48
C SER A 90 18.27 -0.77 8.02
N ARG A 91 18.81 -0.64 7.70
CA ARG A 91 19.25 -0.63 8.29
C ARG A 91 19.38 -0.46 8.94
#